data_b2470ce4807df960d9e30c9fddce132f
#
_entry.id   b2470ce4807df960d9e30c9fddce132f
#
_cell.length_a   1.000
_cell.length_b   1.000
_cell.length_c   1.000
_cell.angle_alpha   90.00
_cell.angle_beta   90.00
_cell.angle_gamma   90.00
#
_symmetry.space_group_name_H-M   'P 1'
#
loop_
_entity.id
_entity.type
_entity.pdbx_description
1 polymer ?
#
loop_
_entity_poly.entity_id
_entity_poly.type
_entity_poly.pdbx_seq_one_letter_code
_entity_poly.pdbx_strand_id
1 'polypeptide(L)'
;MAHHSVRRPLRTAVAAAACLATLAAASGCSSAGGSDAVRIGVGGQPLLVYLPTTLAQQLGYYKKEGVQVRLADLQGGSKALQAMQGGSVDVVSGYYDHTIQMQAKHKDVVSFVNMLRYPSLVLAVSPKASKKIDSVEDLKGAKVGVTAPGSSTDFFLKKLLADHGMKADAASVQGIGGDSTAVAAMEQGRVDAAVMLDPAVSQLQKRAGAKRVKILTDTRNERGVKEDFGVSTYPAAVLYSDREWLDDHPDQARKLAKAIVRALKYIDTHSAKEIAAKMPRKYAGDDPAVYEQAIDQAKDAYAKDGLIRPDGAAAVHKVLAAFTPEIAKAEVDVKKTYTNEYLK
;
A
#
# COMPACT_ATOMS: atom_id res chain seq x y z
N MET A 1 55.19 56.10 11.29
CA MET A 1 55.24 56.83 12.60
C MET A 1 54.48 55.95 13.57
N ALA A 2 55.19 55.21 14.33
CA ALA A 2 55.54 55.38 15.76
C ALA A 2 54.41 54.85 16.63
N HIS A 3 54.57 53.66 17.19
CA HIS A 3 55.10 53.34 18.56
C HIS A 3 54.07 53.51 19.64
N HIS A 4 53.81 52.70 20.59
CA HIS A 4 54.50 51.78 21.49
C HIS A 4 53.44 50.99 22.25
N SER A 5 53.54 49.71 22.43
CA SER A 5 54.29 48.92 23.45
C SER A 5 53.65 48.96 24.87
N VAL A 6 53.34 47.75 25.34
CA VAL A 6 53.94 47.01 26.46
C VAL A 6 53.30 47.23 27.85
N ARG A 7 52.78 46.26 28.53
CA ARG A 7 53.38 45.37 29.54
C ARG A 7 52.35 44.65 30.41
N ARG A 8 52.58 43.37 30.58
CA ARG A 8 52.17 42.57 31.76
C ARG A 8 52.88 43.03 33.01
N PRO A 9 52.53 42.65 34.27
CA PRO A 9 52.55 41.31 34.83
C PRO A 9 51.47 41.04 35.95
N LEU A 10 51.16 39.80 36.23
CA LEU A 10 51.69 38.71 37.06
C LEU A 10 51.25 38.70 38.56
N ARG A 11 50.82 37.47 38.98
CA ARG A 11 50.83 36.91 40.39
C ARG A 11 49.65 37.25 41.24
N THR A 12 49.02 36.36 42.00
CA THR A 12 49.40 35.16 42.79
C THR A 12 48.12 34.41 43.17
N ALA A 13 47.98 33.16 43.09
CA ALA A 13 48.30 32.03 43.99
C ALA A 13 47.25 31.76 45.09
N VAL A 14 46.71 30.53 45.02
CA VAL A 14 46.44 29.54 46.06
C VAL A 14 45.30 29.80 47.07
N ALA A 15 44.29 28.94 47.02
CA ALA A 15 43.84 28.19 48.22
C ALA A 15 42.99 26.96 47.78
N ALA A 16 43.47 25.81 48.15
CA ALA A 16 42.79 24.52 48.09
C ALA A 16 41.77 24.46 49.25
N ALA A 17 40.57 23.99 48.95
CA ALA A 17 39.68 23.41 49.96
C ALA A 17 38.93 22.24 49.35
N ALA A 18 39.26 21.08 49.82
CA ALA A 18 38.58 19.80 49.57
C ALA A 18 37.19 19.81 50.21
N CYS A 19 36.16 19.49 49.43
CA CYS A 19 34.92 18.99 49.97
C CYS A 19 34.52 17.76 49.17
N LEU A 20 34.74 16.58 49.75
CA LEU A 20 34.08 15.35 49.38
C LEU A 20 32.58 15.51 49.59
N ALA A 21 31.79 15.34 48.53
CA ALA A 21 30.35 15.11 48.67
C ALA A 21 29.92 14.16 47.57
N THR A 22 29.75 12.90 47.93
CA THR A 22 28.74 11.92 47.51
C THR A 22 28.28 11.98 46.06
N LEU A 23 28.85 11.11 45.20
CA LEU A 23 28.23 10.63 44.01
C LEU A 23 27.01 9.78 44.38
N ALA A 24 25.83 10.38 44.38
CA ALA A 24 24.59 9.67 44.23
C ALA A 24 24.51 9.28 42.74
N ALA A 25 24.80 8.01 42.45
CA ALA A 25 24.52 7.39 41.17
C ALA A 25 23.00 7.36 40.97
N ALA A 26 22.44 8.42 40.43
CA ALA A 26 21.15 8.40 39.78
C ALA A 26 21.38 7.69 38.44
N SER A 27 21.31 6.35 38.46
CA SER A 27 21.06 5.54 37.27
C SER A 27 19.67 5.91 36.75
N GLY A 28 19.56 7.07 36.15
CA GLY A 28 18.44 7.41 35.30
C GLY A 28 18.49 6.45 34.12
N CYS A 29 17.71 5.36 34.17
CA CYS A 29 17.25 4.70 32.97
C CYS A 29 16.51 5.75 32.15
N SER A 30 17.23 6.52 31.34
CA SER A 30 16.66 7.13 30.17
C SER A 30 16.29 5.98 29.25
N SER A 31 15.10 5.41 29.48
CA SER A 31 14.36 4.78 28.41
C SER A 31 14.28 5.81 27.30
N ALA A 32 15.21 5.72 26.37
CA ALA A 32 15.05 6.34 25.07
C ALA A 32 13.71 5.80 24.56
N GLY A 33 12.66 6.57 24.76
CA GLY A 33 11.34 6.30 24.23
C GLY A 33 11.36 6.42 22.70
N GLY A 34 12.05 5.49 22.05
CA GLY A 34 11.75 5.11 20.71
C GLY A 34 10.30 4.64 20.75
N SER A 35 9.39 5.30 20.05
CA SER A 35 7.99 4.91 20.08
C SER A 35 7.89 3.47 19.63
N ASP A 36 7.44 2.54 20.51
CA ASP A 36 7.14 1.13 20.21
C ASP A 36 6.04 0.96 19.16
N ALA A 37 5.72 2.02 18.44
CA ALA A 37 4.66 2.03 17.45
C ALA A 37 5.16 1.44 16.13
N VAL A 38 4.52 0.38 15.68
CA VAL A 38 4.75 -0.20 14.35
C VAL A 38 4.39 0.83 13.27
N ARG A 39 5.32 1.09 12.39
CA ARG A 39 5.16 2.00 11.26
C ARG A 39 4.62 1.22 10.08
N ILE A 40 3.39 1.49 9.65
CA ILE A 40 2.77 0.82 8.49
C ILE A 40 2.75 1.79 7.32
N GLY A 41 3.48 1.48 6.24
CA GLY A 41 3.40 2.16 4.97
C GLY A 41 2.19 1.68 4.18
N VAL A 42 1.30 2.57 3.80
CA VAL A 42 0.11 2.24 3.02
C VAL A 42 0.28 2.70 1.59
N GLY A 43 -0.02 1.84 0.63
CA GLY A 43 0.10 2.12 -0.81
C GLY A 43 -0.92 3.14 -1.35
N GLY A 44 -1.68 3.77 -0.45
CA GLY A 44 -2.71 4.79 -0.73
C GLY A 44 -3.83 4.68 0.30
N GLN A 45 -3.74 5.41 1.41
CA GLN A 45 -4.72 5.31 2.51
C GLN A 45 -6.19 5.56 2.10
N PRO A 46 -6.51 6.46 1.15
CA PRO A 46 -7.89 6.66 0.72
C PRO A 46 -8.47 5.50 -0.09
N LEU A 47 -7.64 4.61 -0.63
CA LEU A 47 -8.07 3.52 -1.50
C LEU A 47 -8.85 2.45 -0.71
N LEU A 48 -9.99 2.00 -1.25
CA LEU A 48 -10.85 1.00 -0.61
C LEU A 48 -10.14 -0.34 -0.43
N VAL A 49 -9.17 -0.67 -1.28
CA VAL A 49 -8.35 -1.88 -1.14
C VAL A 49 -7.57 -1.93 0.18
N TYR A 50 -7.25 -0.77 0.77
CA TYR A 50 -6.57 -0.65 2.07
C TYR A 50 -7.50 -0.17 3.19
N LEU A 51 -8.82 -0.13 2.94
CA LEU A 51 -9.82 0.27 3.94
C LEU A 51 -9.68 -0.50 5.26
N PRO A 52 -9.44 -1.83 5.31
CA PRO A 52 -9.29 -2.54 6.57
C PRO A 52 -8.18 -2.00 7.46
N THR A 53 -7.05 -1.57 6.88
CA THR A 53 -5.90 -1.02 7.60
C THR A 53 -6.26 0.30 8.31
N THR A 54 -6.89 1.23 7.59
CA THR A 54 -7.32 2.51 8.17
C THR A 54 -8.51 2.32 9.12
N LEU A 55 -9.46 1.47 8.78
CA LEU A 55 -10.64 1.18 9.61
C LEU A 55 -10.23 0.58 10.97
N ALA A 56 -9.25 -0.33 10.99
CA ALA A 56 -8.71 -0.90 12.22
C ALA A 56 -8.16 0.20 13.15
N GLN A 57 -7.51 1.22 12.60
CA GLN A 57 -7.04 2.38 13.36
C GLN A 57 -8.21 3.23 13.86
N GLN A 58 -9.17 3.57 13.00
CA GLN A 58 -10.33 4.41 13.35
C GLN A 58 -11.21 3.79 14.43
N LEU A 59 -11.37 2.45 14.42
CA LEU A 59 -12.11 1.69 15.42
C LEU A 59 -11.29 1.35 16.67
N GLY A 60 -10.00 1.76 16.70
CA GLY A 60 -9.08 1.51 17.81
C GLY A 60 -8.72 0.04 17.97
N TYR A 61 -8.83 -0.78 16.92
CA TYR A 61 -8.58 -2.22 17.02
C TYR A 61 -7.10 -2.53 17.28
N TYR A 62 -6.16 -1.80 16.69
CA TYR A 62 -4.74 -1.95 17.03
C TYR A 62 -4.48 -1.72 18.52
N LYS A 63 -5.02 -0.63 19.08
CA LYS A 63 -4.90 -0.34 20.52
C LYS A 63 -5.55 -1.43 21.38
N LYS A 64 -6.72 -1.94 20.96
CA LYS A 64 -7.43 -3.03 21.68
C LYS A 64 -6.65 -4.33 21.67
N GLU A 65 -5.88 -4.61 20.62
CA GLU A 65 -4.96 -5.76 20.56
C GLU A 65 -3.61 -5.45 21.24
N GLY A 66 -3.40 -4.27 21.81
CA GLY A 66 -2.19 -3.92 22.53
C GLY A 66 -0.98 -3.64 21.62
N VAL A 67 -1.19 -3.10 20.42
CA VAL A 67 -0.15 -2.61 19.53
C VAL A 67 -0.41 -1.15 19.14
N GLN A 68 0.61 -0.32 19.23
CA GLN A 68 0.55 1.05 18.71
C GLN A 68 0.95 1.03 17.24
N VAL A 69 0.23 1.78 16.40
CA VAL A 69 0.45 1.84 14.96
C VAL A 69 0.50 3.29 14.49
N ARG A 70 1.44 3.57 13.59
CA ARG A 70 1.50 4.82 12.81
C ARG A 70 1.32 4.47 11.35
N LEU A 71 0.27 4.99 10.72
CA LEU A 71 0.03 4.83 9.29
C LEU A 71 0.70 5.97 8.52
N ALA A 72 1.46 5.63 7.48
CA ALA A 72 2.04 6.57 6.53
C ALA A 72 1.45 6.33 5.14
N ASP A 73 0.83 7.35 4.54
CA ASP A 73 0.32 7.29 3.16
C ASP A 73 1.47 7.53 2.17
N LEU A 74 1.80 6.52 1.38
CA LEU A 74 2.91 6.57 0.41
C LEU A 74 2.44 6.69 -1.04
N GLN A 75 1.11 6.73 -1.27
CA GLN A 75 0.49 7.00 -2.58
C GLN A 75 0.97 6.09 -3.72
N GLY A 76 1.36 4.86 -3.41
CA GLY A 76 1.79 3.86 -4.39
C GLY A 76 2.41 2.64 -3.71
N GLY A 77 2.02 1.44 -4.16
CA GLY A 77 2.50 0.19 -3.55
C GLY A 77 4.01 0.01 -3.65
N SER A 78 4.61 0.36 -4.80
CA SER A 78 6.07 0.30 -4.97
C SER A 78 6.81 1.29 -4.06
N LYS A 79 6.24 2.47 -3.80
CA LYS A 79 6.82 3.43 -2.86
C LYS A 79 6.76 2.91 -1.42
N ALA A 80 5.65 2.24 -1.05
CA ALA A 80 5.51 1.62 0.26
C ALA A 80 6.52 0.48 0.46
N LEU A 81 6.70 -0.36 -0.56
CA LEU A 81 7.72 -1.41 -0.56
C LEU A 81 9.13 -0.81 -0.43
N GLN A 82 9.46 0.24 -1.19
CA GLN A 82 10.75 0.93 -1.09
C GLN A 82 10.98 1.53 0.29
N ALA A 83 9.95 2.12 0.91
CA ALA A 83 10.04 2.66 2.26
C ALA A 83 10.34 1.59 3.31
N MET A 84 9.76 0.38 3.18
CA MET A 84 10.07 -0.77 4.03
C MET A 84 11.50 -1.24 3.81
N GLN A 85 11.93 -1.42 2.56
CA GLN A 85 13.30 -1.82 2.22
C GLN A 85 14.36 -0.81 2.70
N GLY A 86 13.98 0.46 2.80
CA GLY A 86 14.83 1.54 3.33
C GLY A 86 14.69 1.74 4.85
N GLY A 87 13.94 0.90 5.58
CA GLY A 87 13.76 0.98 7.03
C GLY A 87 12.91 2.15 7.51
N SER A 88 12.20 2.86 6.61
CA SER A 88 11.33 3.98 6.98
C SER A 88 9.98 3.52 7.54
N VAL A 89 9.53 2.34 7.17
CA VAL A 89 8.36 1.64 7.72
C VAL A 89 8.71 0.19 8.01
N ASP A 90 7.98 -0.42 8.93
CA ASP A 90 8.23 -1.78 9.40
C ASP A 90 7.36 -2.79 8.64
N VAL A 91 6.14 -2.40 8.32
CA VAL A 91 5.12 -3.22 7.65
C VAL A 91 4.54 -2.42 6.50
N VAL A 92 4.11 -3.11 5.46
CA VAL A 92 3.40 -2.50 4.34
C VAL A 92 1.98 -3.05 4.25
N SER A 93 1.02 -2.13 4.14
CA SER A 93 -0.31 -2.42 3.61
C SER A 93 -0.25 -2.20 2.09
N GLY A 94 -0.03 -3.28 1.37
CA GLY A 94 0.26 -3.29 -0.07
C GLY A 94 -0.33 -4.52 -0.74
N TYR A 95 0.14 -4.84 -1.95
CA TYR A 95 -0.33 -6.00 -2.69
C TYR A 95 0.60 -7.21 -2.53
N TYR A 96 0.00 -8.39 -2.54
CA TYR A 96 0.68 -9.68 -2.38
C TYR A 96 1.69 -9.98 -3.50
N ASP A 97 1.45 -9.51 -4.73
CA ASP A 97 2.36 -9.67 -5.87
C ASP A 97 3.79 -9.15 -5.58
N HIS A 98 3.93 -8.16 -4.70
CA HIS A 98 5.23 -7.67 -4.26
C HIS A 98 6.06 -8.71 -3.53
N THR A 99 5.44 -9.60 -2.74
CA THR A 99 6.18 -10.66 -2.03
C THR A 99 6.80 -11.67 -3.01
N ILE A 100 6.06 -12.02 -4.06
CA ILE A 100 6.54 -12.89 -5.14
C ILE A 100 7.69 -12.24 -5.91
N GLN A 101 7.55 -10.94 -6.24
CA GLN A 101 8.61 -10.21 -6.93
C GLN A 101 9.88 -10.09 -6.10
N MET A 102 9.73 -9.89 -4.79
CA MET A 102 10.88 -9.77 -3.90
C MET A 102 11.58 -11.10 -3.76
N GLN A 103 10.85 -12.21 -3.67
CA GLN A 103 11.46 -13.53 -3.64
C GLN A 103 12.19 -13.87 -4.95
N ALA A 104 11.63 -13.49 -6.11
CA ALA A 104 12.34 -13.61 -7.39
C ALA A 104 13.68 -12.83 -7.43
N LYS A 105 13.85 -11.85 -6.53
CA LYS A 105 15.09 -11.09 -6.31
C LYS A 105 15.89 -11.56 -5.07
N HIS A 106 15.59 -12.76 -4.58
CA HIS A 106 16.21 -13.35 -3.38
C HIS A 106 16.05 -12.49 -2.11
N LYS A 107 14.93 -11.76 -1.99
CA LYS A 107 14.56 -11.01 -0.80
C LYS A 107 13.36 -11.66 -0.14
N ASP A 108 13.49 -11.98 1.14
CA ASP A 108 12.47 -12.73 1.89
C ASP A 108 11.41 -11.77 2.49
N VAL A 109 10.47 -11.35 1.65
CA VAL A 109 9.31 -10.53 2.04
C VAL A 109 8.09 -11.43 2.13
N VAL A 110 7.39 -11.38 3.26
CA VAL A 110 6.32 -12.33 3.61
C VAL A 110 5.03 -11.61 3.96
N SER A 111 3.96 -12.02 3.33
CA SER A 111 2.61 -11.59 3.69
C SER A 111 2.06 -12.41 4.85
N PHE A 112 1.33 -11.78 5.79
CA PHE A 112 0.86 -12.44 6.99
C PHE A 112 -0.61 -12.21 7.35
N VAL A 113 -1.34 -11.40 6.56
CA VAL A 113 -2.81 -11.31 6.61
C VAL A 113 -3.34 -10.81 5.28
N ASN A 114 -4.37 -11.48 4.77
CA ASN A 114 -5.05 -11.12 3.53
C ASN A 114 -6.25 -10.21 3.80
N MET A 115 -6.40 -9.16 3.03
CA MET A 115 -7.54 -8.23 3.12
C MET A 115 -8.50 -8.35 1.94
N LEU A 116 -8.01 -8.74 0.76
CA LEU A 116 -8.83 -8.82 -0.47
C LEU A 116 -8.64 -10.14 -1.23
N ARG A 117 -9.78 -10.67 -1.72
CA ARG A 117 -9.82 -11.85 -2.59
C ARG A 117 -9.64 -11.51 -4.07
N TYR A 118 -9.86 -10.25 -4.46
CA TYR A 118 -9.80 -9.75 -5.83
C TYR A 118 -8.90 -8.53 -5.93
N PRO A 119 -8.24 -8.31 -7.09
CA PRO A 119 -7.32 -7.17 -7.26
C PRO A 119 -8.02 -5.82 -7.21
N SER A 120 -9.29 -5.76 -7.59
CA SER A 120 -10.10 -4.53 -7.63
C SER A 120 -9.47 -3.42 -8.49
N LEU A 121 -8.74 -3.81 -9.54
CA LEU A 121 -8.12 -2.93 -10.51
C LEU A 121 -9.07 -2.68 -11.68
N VAL A 122 -9.15 -1.44 -12.13
CA VAL A 122 -10.02 -1.01 -13.23
C VAL A 122 -9.19 -0.24 -14.25
N LEU A 123 -9.17 -0.68 -15.51
CA LEU A 123 -8.60 0.10 -16.60
C LEU A 123 -9.70 0.99 -17.19
N ALA A 124 -9.59 2.29 -16.93
CA ALA A 124 -10.53 3.31 -17.39
C ALA A 124 -9.90 4.23 -18.45
N VAL A 125 -10.69 4.62 -19.43
CA VAL A 125 -10.30 5.61 -20.46
C VAL A 125 -10.68 7.01 -19.96
N SER A 126 -9.76 7.97 -20.13
CA SER A 126 -10.01 9.37 -19.77
C SER A 126 -11.16 9.95 -20.61
N PRO A 127 -12.08 10.71 -19.99
CA PRO A 127 -13.11 11.44 -20.75
C PRO A 127 -12.53 12.50 -21.69
N LYS A 128 -11.23 12.81 -21.53
CA LYS A 128 -10.45 13.74 -22.36
C LYS A 128 -9.20 13.08 -22.96
N ALA A 129 -9.28 11.78 -23.28
CA ALA A 129 -8.19 11.11 -23.96
C ALA A 129 -7.82 11.83 -25.26
N SER A 130 -6.52 11.94 -25.55
CA SER A 130 -6.00 12.64 -26.73
C SER A 130 -6.24 11.86 -28.04
N LYS A 131 -6.61 10.59 -27.92
CA LYS A 131 -6.90 9.67 -29.04
C LYS A 131 -8.08 8.78 -28.67
N LYS A 132 -8.70 8.18 -29.68
CA LYS A 132 -9.76 7.19 -29.48
C LYS A 132 -9.15 5.91 -28.90
N ILE A 133 -9.73 5.42 -27.80
CA ILE A 133 -9.35 4.18 -27.14
C ILE A 133 -10.62 3.35 -26.93
N ASP A 134 -10.75 2.29 -27.71
CA ASP A 134 -11.90 1.37 -27.67
C ASP A 134 -11.53 0.02 -27.06
N SER A 135 -10.24 -0.35 -27.09
CA SER A 135 -9.71 -1.62 -26.60
C SER A 135 -8.32 -1.45 -25.99
N VAL A 136 -7.75 -2.54 -25.45
CA VAL A 136 -6.40 -2.53 -24.87
C VAL A 136 -5.34 -2.28 -25.93
N GLU A 137 -5.53 -2.76 -27.17
CA GLU A 137 -4.60 -2.55 -28.28
C GLU A 137 -4.42 -1.07 -28.64
N ASP A 138 -5.44 -0.26 -28.42
CA ASP A 138 -5.39 1.19 -28.63
C ASP A 138 -4.48 1.93 -27.63
N LEU A 139 -4.05 1.25 -26.56
CA LEU A 139 -3.10 1.81 -25.60
C LEU A 139 -1.69 1.98 -26.18
N LYS A 140 -1.39 1.39 -27.33
CA LYS A 140 -0.10 1.57 -27.99
C LYS A 140 0.18 3.06 -28.24
N GLY A 141 1.29 3.56 -27.63
CA GLY A 141 1.68 4.97 -27.67
C GLY A 141 0.83 5.91 -26.81
N ALA A 142 -0.18 5.40 -26.10
CA ALA A 142 -0.98 6.20 -25.17
C ALA A 142 -0.22 6.50 -23.87
N LYS A 143 -0.58 7.58 -23.21
CA LYS A 143 -0.16 7.88 -21.84
C LYS A 143 -1.09 7.17 -20.88
N VAL A 144 -0.57 6.22 -20.11
CA VAL A 144 -1.38 5.45 -19.18
C VAL A 144 -0.95 5.70 -17.74
N GLY A 145 -1.91 6.14 -16.94
CA GLY A 145 -1.71 6.41 -15.52
C GLY A 145 -1.71 5.14 -14.69
N VAL A 146 -0.82 5.09 -13.71
CA VAL A 146 -0.77 4.05 -12.65
C VAL A 146 -0.55 4.74 -11.30
N THR A 147 -0.77 4.06 -10.19
CA THR A 147 -0.52 4.68 -8.86
C THR A 147 0.94 5.09 -8.72
N ALA A 148 1.86 4.22 -9.09
CA ALA A 148 3.28 4.50 -9.26
C ALA A 148 3.89 3.41 -10.17
N PRO A 149 4.92 3.70 -10.97
CA PRO A 149 5.66 2.68 -11.71
C PRO A 149 6.18 1.59 -10.75
N GLY A 150 6.02 0.32 -11.14
CA GLY A 150 6.37 -0.84 -10.31
C GLY A 150 5.34 -1.21 -9.23
N SER A 151 4.21 -0.52 -9.14
CA SER A 151 3.07 -0.95 -8.32
C SER A 151 2.20 -1.95 -9.06
N SER A 152 1.29 -2.63 -8.36
CA SER A 152 0.37 -3.64 -8.93
C SER A 152 -0.50 -3.08 -10.05
N THR A 153 -0.80 -1.78 -10.05
CA THR A 153 -1.47 -1.09 -11.16
C THR A 153 -0.60 -1.06 -12.43
N ASP A 154 0.71 -0.91 -12.31
CA ASP A 154 1.66 -0.99 -13.44
C ASP A 154 1.80 -2.44 -13.94
N PHE A 155 1.81 -3.41 -13.01
CA PHE A 155 1.86 -4.83 -13.39
C PHE A 155 0.60 -5.27 -14.12
N PHE A 156 -0.55 -4.82 -13.66
CA PHE A 156 -1.82 -5.11 -14.34
C PHE A 156 -1.83 -4.53 -15.76
N LEU A 157 -1.37 -3.30 -15.94
CA LEU A 157 -1.21 -2.73 -17.28
C LEU A 157 -0.30 -3.59 -18.15
N LYS A 158 0.89 -3.96 -17.64
CA LYS A 158 1.86 -4.79 -18.38
C LYS A 158 1.29 -6.16 -18.74
N LYS A 159 0.53 -6.77 -17.83
CA LYS A 159 -0.20 -8.00 -18.11
C LYS A 159 -1.18 -7.82 -19.27
N LEU A 160 -2.03 -6.81 -19.21
CA LEU A 160 -3.00 -6.53 -20.27
C LEU A 160 -2.32 -6.31 -21.63
N LEU A 161 -1.23 -5.53 -21.66
CA LEU A 161 -0.44 -5.33 -22.87
C LEU A 161 0.13 -6.67 -23.39
N ALA A 162 0.66 -7.52 -22.53
CA ALA A 162 1.21 -8.81 -22.91
C ALA A 162 0.15 -9.78 -23.43
N ASP A 163 -1.02 -9.83 -22.82
CA ASP A 163 -2.15 -10.68 -23.26
C ASP A 163 -2.64 -10.32 -24.67
N HIS A 164 -2.46 -9.05 -25.06
CA HIS A 164 -2.77 -8.52 -26.39
C HIS A 164 -1.53 -8.46 -27.32
N GLY A 165 -0.49 -9.26 -27.04
CA GLY A 165 0.71 -9.38 -27.88
C GLY A 165 1.58 -8.14 -27.96
N MET A 166 1.42 -7.19 -27.04
CA MET A 166 2.20 -5.96 -26.99
C MET A 166 3.36 -6.05 -26.01
N LYS A 167 4.41 -5.26 -26.23
CA LYS A 167 5.53 -5.13 -25.29
C LYS A 167 5.10 -4.35 -24.06
N ALA A 168 5.75 -4.60 -22.92
CA ALA A 168 5.50 -3.92 -21.66
C ALA A 168 5.68 -2.37 -21.71
N ASP A 169 6.47 -1.89 -22.67
CA ASP A 169 6.74 -0.47 -22.93
C ASP A 169 5.91 0.10 -24.09
N ALA A 170 4.91 -0.62 -24.59
CA ALA A 170 4.05 -0.17 -25.68
C ALA A 170 3.23 1.09 -25.32
N ALA A 171 2.98 1.33 -24.04
CA ALA A 171 2.33 2.53 -23.50
C ALA A 171 3.31 3.36 -22.67
N SER A 172 3.11 4.69 -22.63
CA SER A 172 3.89 5.59 -21.77
C SER A 172 3.29 5.61 -20.36
N VAL A 173 3.94 4.94 -19.42
CA VAL A 173 3.47 4.81 -18.04
C VAL A 173 3.77 6.08 -17.22
N GLN A 174 2.76 6.59 -16.51
CA GLN A 174 2.87 7.78 -15.67
C GLN A 174 2.34 7.49 -14.25
N GLY A 175 3.11 7.87 -13.22
CA GLY A 175 2.66 7.83 -11.83
C GLY A 175 1.69 8.99 -11.55
N ILE A 176 0.43 8.69 -11.28
CA ILE A 176 -0.61 9.69 -11.03
C ILE A 176 -1.21 9.63 -9.61
N GLY A 177 -0.68 8.75 -8.75
CA GLY A 177 -1.28 8.45 -7.45
C GLY A 177 -2.54 7.57 -7.59
N GLY A 178 -3.31 7.44 -6.53
CA GLY A 178 -4.49 6.56 -6.51
C GLY A 178 -5.79 7.23 -6.07
N ASP A 179 -5.72 8.47 -5.61
CA ASP A 179 -6.82 9.23 -5.01
C ASP A 179 -7.33 10.37 -5.93
N SER A 180 -7.65 11.52 -5.36
CA SER A 180 -8.07 12.72 -6.09
C SER A 180 -7.05 13.17 -7.14
N THR A 181 -5.77 12.83 -6.99
CA THR A 181 -4.72 13.14 -7.97
C THR A 181 -4.91 12.34 -9.25
N ALA A 182 -5.30 11.07 -9.14
CA ALA A 182 -5.66 10.23 -10.30
C ALA A 182 -6.93 10.74 -10.99
N VAL A 183 -7.96 11.10 -10.22
CA VAL A 183 -9.19 11.71 -10.75
C VAL A 183 -8.86 12.97 -11.56
N ALA A 184 -8.07 13.87 -10.98
CA ALA A 184 -7.68 15.12 -11.65
C ALA A 184 -6.86 14.87 -12.92
N ALA A 185 -5.94 13.89 -12.92
CA ALA A 185 -5.15 13.56 -14.10
C ALA A 185 -6.03 13.07 -15.26
N MET A 186 -7.05 12.23 -14.96
CA MET A 186 -8.03 11.76 -15.94
C MET A 186 -8.95 12.87 -16.44
N GLU A 187 -9.51 13.68 -15.54
CA GLU A 187 -10.41 14.80 -15.91
C GLU A 187 -9.73 15.88 -16.77
N GLN A 188 -8.43 16.08 -16.53
CA GLN A 188 -7.63 17.07 -17.27
C GLN A 188 -7.02 16.52 -18.57
N GLY A 189 -7.14 15.22 -18.84
CA GLY A 189 -6.52 14.60 -20.02
C GLY A 189 -4.99 14.55 -19.95
N ARG A 190 -4.41 14.57 -18.74
CA ARG A 190 -2.95 14.40 -18.57
C ARG A 190 -2.51 13.00 -18.98
N VAL A 191 -3.40 12.03 -18.85
CA VAL A 191 -3.28 10.66 -19.31
C VAL A 191 -4.48 10.28 -20.15
N ASP A 192 -4.30 9.37 -21.11
CA ASP A 192 -5.34 8.90 -22.01
C ASP A 192 -6.20 7.79 -21.40
N ALA A 193 -5.58 6.98 -20.55
CA ALA A 193 -6.22 5.93 -19.75
C ALA A 193 -5.50 5.80 -18.42
N ALA A 194 -6.09 5.09 -17.47
CA ALA A 194 -5.42 4.77 -16.21
C ALA A 194 -5.91 3.46 -15.62
N VAL A 195 -5.00 2.73 -14.97
CA VAL A 195 -5.36 1.67 -14.03
C VAL A 195 -5.65 2.32 -12.69
N MET A 196 -6.90 2.29 -12.29
CA MET A 196 -7.45 2.99 -11.15
C MET A 196 -8.04 2.02 -10.12
N LEU A 197 -8.37 2.56 -8.97
CA LEU A 197 -8.99 1.86 -7.83
C LEU A 197 -10.11 2.74 -7.25
N ASP A 198 -11.09 2.11 -6.58
CA ASP A 198 -12.07 2.88 -5.83
C ASP A 198 -11.45 3.50 -4.56
N PRO A 199 -11.92 4.68 -4.14
CA PRO A 199 -13.10 5.41 -4.65
C PRO A 199 -12.84 6.28 -5.89
N ALA A 200 -11.60 6.35 -6.40
CA ALA A 200 -11.27 7.27 -7.50
C ALA A 200 -12.02 6.94 -8.81
N VAL A 201 -12.28 5.65 -9.11
CA VAL A 201 -13.08 5.24 -10.28
C VAL A 201 -14.51 5.78 -10.15
N SER A 202 -15.17 5.54 -9.03
CA SER A 202 -16.55 5.99 -8.77
C SER A 202 -16.65 7.50 -8.76
N GLN A 203 -15.68 8.22 -8.20
CA GLN A 203 -15.60 9.68 -8.22
C GLN A 203 -15.45 10.23 -9.65
N LEU A 204 -14.56 9.63 -10.46
CA LEU A 204 -14.37 10.03 -11.85
C LEU A 204 -15.66 9.83 -12.66
N GLN A 205 -16.31 8.68 -12.52
CA GLN A 205 -17.57 8.38 -13.18
C GLN A 205 -18.69 9.35 -12.79
N LYS A 206 -18.76 9.73 -11.51
CA LYS A 206 -19.74 10.72 -11.04
C LYS A 206 -19.48 12.10 -11.61
N ARG A 207 -18.24 12.59 -11.58
CA ARG A 207 -17.87 13.94 -12.02
C ARG A 207 -17.95 14.11 -13.53
N ALA A 208 -17.39 13.16 -14.27
CA ALA A 208 -17.38 13.23 -15.73
C ALA A 208 -18.68 12.77 -16.38
N GLY A 209 -19.53 12.05 -15.64
CA GLY A 209 -20.68 11.29 -16.14
C GLY A 209 -20.25 9.86 -16.54
N ALA A 210 -20.91 8.85 -15.98
CA ALA A 210 -20.55 7.44 -16.12
C ALA A 210 -20.39 6.99 -17.59
N LYS A 211 -21.24 7.48 -18.49
CA LYS A 211 -21.18 7.17 -19.92
C LYS A 211 -19.95 7.72 -20.65
N ARG A 212 -19.26 8.71 -20.07
CA ARG A 212 -18.03 9.32 -20.64
C ARG A 212 -16.76 8.62 -20.19
N VAL A 213 -16.83 7.79 -19.14
CA VAL A 213 -15.70 7.05 -18.61
C VAL A 213 -15.86 5.61 -19.08
N LYS A 214 -15.21 5.28 -20.18
CA LYS A 214 -15.23 3.90 -20.70
C LYS A 214 -14.34 3.03 -19.83
N ILE A 215 -14.87 1.89 -19.39
CA ILE A 215 -14.13 0.86 -18.67
C ILE A 215 -13.74 -0.22 -19.67
N LEU A 216 -12.46 -0.51 -19.78
CA LEU A 216 -11.94 -1.57 -20.65
C LEU A 216 -11.86 -2.90 -19.92
N THR A 217 -11.41 -2.89 -18.66
CA THR A 217 -11.38 -4.08 -17.79
C THR A 217 -11.74 -3.71 -16.36
N ASP A 218 -12.33 -4.66 -15.59
CA ASP A 218 -12.79 -4.45 -14.23
C ASP A 218 -12.64 -5.72 -13.39
N THR A 219 -11.65 -5.74 -12.51
CA THR A 219 -11.34 -6.89 -11.63
C THR A 219 -11.90 -6.74 -10.21
N ARG A 220 -12.93 -5.91 -9.99
CA ARG A 220 -13.56 -5.71 -8.68
C ARG A 220 -14.42 -6.89 -8.23
N ASN A 221 -14.71 -7.83 -9.13
CA ASN A 221 -15.52 -9.01 -8.86
C ASN A 221 -14.93 -10.27 -9.51
N GLU A 222 -15.50 -11.44 -9.15
CA GLU A 222 -15.02 -12.74 -9.62
C GLU A 222 -15.07 -12.88 -11.15
N ARG A 223 -16.10 -12.34 -11.80
CA ARG A 223 -16.24 -12.41 -13.25
C ARG A 223 -15.07 -11.72 -13.95
N GLY A 224 -14.79 -10.48 -13.57
CA GLY A 224 -13.66 -9.75 -14.16
C GLY A 224 -12.32 -10.39 -13.85
N VAL A 225 -12.15 -10.98 -12.67
CA VAL A 225 -10.93 -11.74 -12.35
C VAL A 225 -10.80 -12.97 -13.23
N LYS A 226 -11.88 -13.69 -13.52
CA LYS A 226 -11.86 -14.81 -14.47
C LYS A 226 -11.57 -14.37 -15.90
N GLU A 227 -12.17 -13.27 -16.33
CA GLU A 227 -11.98 -12.71 -17.68
C GLU A 227 -10.53 -12.25 -17.89
N ASP A 228 -9.97 -11.48 -16.93
CA ASP A 228 -8.65 -10.85 -17.08
C ASP A 228 -7.48 -11.72 -16.61
N PHE A 229 -7.69 -12.61 -15.61
CA PHE A 229 -6.59 -13.41 -15.03
C PHE A 229 -6.75 -14.93 -15.24
N GLY A 230 -7.91 -15.40 -15.71
CA GLY A 230 -8.18 -16.83 -15.89
C GLY A 230 -8.23 -17.63 -14.59
N VAL A 231 -8.47 -16.96 -13.45
CA VAL A 231 -8.53 -17.56 -12.10
C VAL A 231 -9.78 -17.08 -11.35
N SER A 232 -10.24 -17.84 -10.36
CA SER A 232 -11.42 -17.49 -9.56
C SER A 232 -11.08 -16.72 -8.27
N THR A 233 -9.82 -16.69 -7.88
CA THR A 233 -9.32 -16.00 -6.70
C THR A 233 -7.93 -15.43 -6.97
N TYR A 234 -7.67 -14.25 -6.43
CA TYR A 234 -6.40 -13.55 -6.56
C TYR A 234 -6.18 -12.70 -5.31
N PRO A 235 -5.59 -13.25 -4.22
CA PRO A 235 -5.30 -12.45 -3.03
C PRO A 235 -4.51 -11.21 -3.43
N ALA A 236 -4.99 -10.06 -2.99
CA ALA A 236 -4.48 -8.78 -3.48
C ALA A 236 -3.95 -7.92 -2.33
N ALA A 237 -4.78 -7.11 -1.68
CA ALA A 237 -4.31 -6.30 -0.57
C ALA A 237 -4.02 -7.17 0.65
N VAL A 238 -2.85 -6.98 1.24
CA VAL A 238 -2.31 -7.74 2.37
C VAL A 238 -1.53 -6.83 3.31
N LEU A 239 -1.19 -7.30 4.52
CA LEU A 239 -0.03 -6.80 5.24
C LEU A 239 1.17 -7.71 4.97
N TYR A 240 2.32 -7.12 4.69
CA TYR A 240 3.58 -7.84 4.54
C TYR A 240 4.75 -7.12 5.21
N SER A 241 5.79 -7.86 5.54
CA SER A 241 7.05 -7.33 6.07
C SER A 241 8.23 -8.21 5.63
N ASP A 242 9.44 -7.78 5.93
CA ASP A 242 10.61 -8.65 5.81
C ASP A 242 10.52 -9.80 6.81
N ARG A 243 11.06 -10.98 6.45
CA ARG A 243 11.07 -12.17 7.32
C ARG A 243 11.74 -11.87 8.66
N GLU A 244 12.87 -11.20 8.66
CA GLU A 244 13.61 -10.83 9.86
C GLU A 244 12.72 -10.02 10.83
N TRP A 245 11.98 -9.04 10.35
CA TRP A 245 11.07 -8.28 11.21
C TRP A 245 9.97 -9.16 11.80
N LEU A 246 9.42 -10.10 11.03
CA LEU A 246 8.37 -11.01 11.52
C LEU A 246 8.89 -11.95 12.58
N ASP A 247 10.12 -12.45 12.43
CA ASP A 247 10.77 -13.37 13.36
C ASP A 247 11.16 -12.65 14.66
N ASP A 248 11.55 -11.37 14.58
CA ASP A 248 11.91 -10.56 15.75
C ASP A 248 10.67 -9.99 16.47
N HIS A 249 9.52 -9.85 15.77
CA HIS A 249 8.31 -9.21 16.30
C HIS A 249 7.03 -10.08 16.14
N PRO A 250 7.07 -11.38 16.48
CA PRO A 250 5.93 -12.29 16.22
C PRO A 250 4.65 -11.87 16.94
N ASP A 251 4.77 -11.30 18.14
CA ASP A 251 3.64 -10.82 18.91
C ASP A 251 2.99 -9.57 18.28
N GLN A 252 3.78 -8.65 17.74
CA GLN A 252 3.26 -7.48 17.03
C GLN A 252 2.57 -7.93 15.73
N ALA A 253 3.16 -8.85 14.96
CA ALA A 253 2.56 -9.41 13.75
C ALA A 253 1.20 -10.06 14.05
N ARG A 254 1.10 -10.86 15.13
CA ARG A 254 -0.16 -11.46 15.57
C ARG A 254 -1.21 -10.42 15.96
N LYS A 255 -0.83 -9.40 16.72
CA LYS A 255 -1.72 -8.29 17.11
C LYS A 255 -2.22 -7.50 15.90
N LEU A 256 -1.34 -7.22 14.93
CA LEU A 256 -1.72 -6.57 13.67
C LEU A 256 -2.69 -7.43 12.87
N ALA A 257 -2.41 -8.72 12.69
CA ALA A 257 -3.30 -9.64 11.97
C ALA A 257 -4.68 -9.71 12.61
N LYS A 258 -4.77 -9.86 13.95
CA LYS A 258 -6.04 -9.86 14.69
C LYS A 258 -6.82 -8.54 14.52
N ALA A 259 -6.15 -7.39 14.57
CA ALA A 259 -6.79 -6.10 14.37
C ALA A 259 -7.39 -5.97 12.95
N ILE A 260 -6.68 -6.45 11.92
CA ILE A 260 -7.18 -6.49 10.54
C ILE A 260 -8.39 -7.43 10.43
N VAL A 261 -8.33 -8.65 10.97
CA VAL A 261 -9.48 -9.59 10.94
C VAL A 261 -10.72 -8.99 11.60
N ARG A 262 -10.54 -8.26 12.71
CA ARG A 262 -11.67 -7.52 13.34
C ARG A 262 -12.23 -6.43 12.42
N ALA A 263 -11.38 -5.73 11.68
CA ALA A 263 -11.84 -4.73 10.70
C ALA A 263 -12.59 -5.41 9.53
N LEU A 264 -12.10 -6.54 9.04
CA LEU A 264 -12.77 -7.34 8.00
C LEU A 264 -14.15 -7.81 8.49
N LYS A 265 -14.25 -8.30 9.73
CA LYS A 265 -15.53 -8.68 10.32
C LYS A 265 -16.48 -7.49 10.46
N TYR A 266 -15.97 -6.31 10.82
CA TYR A 266 -16.78 -5.09 10.86
C TYR A 266 -17.35 -4.75 9.48
N ILE A 267 -16.52 -4.83 8.42
CA ILE A 267 -16.95 -4.61 7.03
C ILE A 267 -18.05 -5.61 6.61
N ASP A 268 -17.89 -6.88 6.96
CA ASP A 268 -18.87 -7.94 6.62
C ASP A 268 -20.25 -7.71 7.29
N THR A 269 -20.26 -7.18 8.51
CA THR A 269 -21.48 -7.10 9.36
C THR A 269 -22.15 -5.73 9.41
N HIS A 270 -21.54 -4.68 8.87
CA HIS A 270 -22.09 -3.31 8.90
C HIS A 270 -22.42 -2.81 7.49
N SER A 271 -23.35 -1.86 7.42
CA SER A 271 -23.69 -1.19 6.17
C SER A 271 -22.55 -0.30 5.66
N ALA A 272 -22.53 -0.03 4.37
CA ALA A 272 -21.55 0.89 3.77
C ALA A 272 -21.59 2.29 4.42
N LYS A 273 -22.77 2.76 4.79
CA LYS A 273 -22.97 4.02 5.50
C LYS A 273 -22.30 4.03 6.88
N GLU A 274 -22.46 2.95 7.66
CA GLU A 274 -21.82 2.82 8.97
C GLU A 274 -20.30 2.75 8.85
N ILE A 275 -19.79 2.04 7.82
CA ILE A 275 -18.37 1.95 7.53
C ILE A 275 -17.82 3.33 7.12
N ALA A 276 -18.47 4.01 6.18
CA ALA A 276 -18.08 5.35 5.71
C ALA A 276 -18.04 6.36 6.87
N ALA A 277 -19.00 6.29 7.80
CA ALA A 277 -19.04 7.17 8.97
C ALA A 277 -17.84 6.99 9.93
N LYS A 278 -17.11 5.87 9.86
CA LYS A 278 -15.88 5.63 10.65
C LYS A 278 -14.62 6.10 9.93
N MET A 279 -14.68 6.30 8.62
CA MET A 279 -13.50 6.69 7.84
C MET A 279 -13.25 8.20 7.90
N PRO A 280 -12.00 8.65 7.67
CA PRO A 280 -11.71 10.08 7.60
C PRO A 280 -12.55 10.75 6.49
N ARG A 281 -13.27 11.82 6.83
CA ARG A 281 -14.18 12.53 5.90
C ARG A 281 -13.53 12.89 4.57
N LYS A 282 -12.25 13.26 4.59
CA LYS A 282 -11.49 13.61 3.39
C LYS A 282 -11.40 12.49 2.34
N TYR A 283 -11.64 11.21 2.71
CA TYR A 283 -11.61 10.09 1.77
C TYR A 283 -12.87 10.01 0.91
N ALA A 284 -13.98 10.51 1.42
CA ALA A 284 -15.21 10.60 0.65
C ALA A 284 -15.15 11.64 -0.49
N GLY A 285 -14.18 12.55 -0.47
CA GLY A 285 -14.12 13.65 -1.41
C GLY A 285 -15.33 14.60 -1.25
N ASP A 286 -15.83 15.09 -2.39
CA ASP A 286 -16.93 16.06 -2.39
C ASP A 286 -18.33 15.40 -2.32
N ASP A 287 -18.41 14.08 -2.50
CA ASP A 287 -19.70 13.35 -2.55
C ASP A 287 -19.66 12.09 -1.65
N PRO A 288 -20.09 12.21 -0.39
CA PRO A 288 -20.15 11.08 0.53
C PRO A 288 -21.01 9.91 0.04
N ALA A 289 -22.07 10.18 -0.75
CA ALA A 289 -22.94 9.11 -1.25
C ALA A 289 -22.22 8.23 -2.29
N VAL A 290 -21.35 8.81 -3.10
CA VAL A 290 -20.49 8.05 -4.04
C VAL A 290 -19.50 7.18 -3.27
N TYR A 291 -18.95 7.69 -2.17
CA TYR A 291 -18.04 6.90 -1.33
C TYR A 291 -18.75 5.73 -0.64
N GLU A 292 -19.96 5.95 -0.11
CA GLU A 292 -20.81 4.89 0.46
C GLU A 292 -21.14 3.82 -0.59
N GLN A 293 -21.54 4.24 -1.79
CA GLN A 293 -21.81 3.31 -2.90
C GLN A 293 -20.57 2.51 -3.31
N ALA A 294 -19.41 3.14 -3.38
CA ALA A 294 -18.15 2.46 -3.69
C ALA A 294 -17.78 1.42 -2.62
N ILE A 295 -17.97 1.73 -1.34
CA ILE A 295 -17.81 0.77 -0.24
C ILE A 295 -18.76 -0.41 -0.40
N ASP A 296 -20.04 -0.15 -0.68
CA ASP A 296 -21.05 -1.22 -0.83
C ASP A 296 -20.67 -2.18 -1.95
N GLN A 297 -20.24 -1.67 -3.09
CA GLN A 297 -19.76 -2.46 -4.23
C GLN A 297 -18.48 -3.26 -3.92
N ALA A 298 -17.62 -2.75 -3.03
CA ALA A 298 -16.36 -3.39 -2.67
C ALA A 298 -16.50 -4.49 -1.61
N LYS A 299 -17.64 -4.57 -0.90
CA LYS A 299 -17.80 -5.48 0.26
C LYS A 299 -17.47 -6.93 -0.07
N ASP A 300 -17.92 -7.42 -1.21
CA ASP A 300 -17.70 -8.83 -1.62
C ASP A 300 -16.24 -9.13 -2.00
N ALA A 301 -15.44 -8.11 -2.24
CA ALA A 301 -14.03 -8.30 -2.54
C ALA A 301 -13.18 -8.53 -1.27
N TYR A 302 -13.65 -8.17 -0.09
CA TYR A 302 -12.89 -8.36 1.14
C TYR A 302 -12.82 -9.82 1.56
N ALA A 303 -11.64 -10.23 2.05
CA ALA A 303 -11.46 -11.52 2.71
C ALA A 303 -12.22 -11.52 4.04
N LYS A 304 -12.75 -12.70 4.43
CA LYS A 304 -13.54 -12.81 5.67
C LYS A 304 -12.71 -13.20 6.89
N ASP A 305 -11.67 -13.98 6.67
CA ASP A 305 -10.87 -14.63 7.72
C ASP A 305 -9.39 -14.21 7.76
N GLY A 306 -8.95 -13.39 6.81
CA GLY A 306 -7.57 -12.93 6.71
C GLY A 306 -6.59 -13.96 6.14
N LEU A 307 -7.04 -15.18 5.81
CA LEU A 307 -6.15 -16.24 5.34
C LEU A 307 -5.74 -16.06 3.88
N ILE A 308 -4.47 -16.37 3.61
CA ILE A 308 -3.98 -16.56 2.24
C ILE A 308 -4.10 -18.03 1.91
N ARG A 309 -4.92 -18.33 0.90
CA ARG A 309 -5.13 -19.70 0.43
C ARG A 309 -4.01 -20.12 -0.54
N PRO A 310 -3.51 -21.38 -0.46
CA PRO A 310 -2.43 -21.84 -1.32
C PRO A 310 -2.74 -21.74 -2.82
N ASP A 311 -3.97 -22.03 -3.23
CA ASP A 311 -4.44 -21.93 -4.62
C ASP A 311 -4.46 -20.46 -5.08
N GLY A 312 -4.87 -19.53 -4.24
CA GLY A 312 -4.82 -18.10 -4.52
C GLY A 312 -3.38 -17.60 -4.67
N ALA A 313 -2.47 -17.98 -3.76
CA ALA A 313 -1.06 -17.64 -3.86
C ALA A 313 -0.42 -18.18 -5.15
N ALA A 314 -0.71 -19.44 -5.51
CA ALA A 314 -0.25 -20.04 -6.75
C ALA A 314 -0.83 -19.34 -7.98
N ALA A 315 -2.10 -18.88 -7.92
CA ALA A 315 -2.73 -18.13 -9.00
C ALA A 315 -1.99 -16.80 -9.26
N VAL A 316 -1.64 -16.05 -8.22
CA VAL A 316 -0.87 -14.80 -8.36
C VAL A 316 0.50 -15.06 -9.00
N HIS A 317 1.23 -16.07 -8.52
CA HIS A 317 2.51 -16.46 -9.12
C HIS A 317 2.39 -16.83 -10.60
N LYS A 318 1.41 -17.69 -10.94
CA LYS A 318 1.15 -18.09 -12.33
C LYS A 318 0.89 -16.87 -13.23
N VAL A 319 0.06 -15.96 -12.78
CA VAL A 319 -0.26 -14.74 -13.55
C VAL A 319 0.99 -13.88 -13.74
N LEU A 320 1.76 -13.61 -12.67
CA LEU A 320 2.98 -12.80 -12.77
C LEU A 320 4.04 -13.44 -13.67
N ALA A 321 4.26 -14.76 -13.57
CA ALA A 321 5.21 -15.48 -14.39
C ALA A 321 4.87 -15.46 -15.89
N ALA A 322 3.60 -15.31 -16.24
CA ALA A 322 3.16 -15.30 -17.64
C ALA A 322 3.64 -14.06 -18.42
N PHE A 323 3.87 -12.93 -17.75
CA PHE A 323 4.28 -11.67 -18.40
C PHE A 323 5.54 -11.03 -17.83
N THR A 324 6.13 -11.59 -16.77
CA THR A 324 7.36 -11.09 -16.13
C THR A 324 8.47 -12.11 -16.26
N PRO A 325 9.39 -11.98 -17.25
CA PRO A 325 10.44 -12.96 -17.51
C PRO A 325 11.33 -13.24 -16.30
N GLU A 326 11.56 -12.27 -15.43
CA GLU A 326 12.37 -12.42 -14.22
C GLU A 326 11.70 -13.38 -13.24
N ILE A 327 10.36 -13.31 -13.09
CA ILE A 327 9.59 -14.22 -12.22
C ILE A 327 9.47 -15.60 -12.87
N ALA A 328 9.28 -15.66 -14.20
CA ALA A 328 9.18 -16.92 -14.94
C ALA A 328 10.47 -17.77 -14.85
N LYS A 329 11.63 -17.10 -14.78
CA LYS A 329 12.96 -17.74 -14.70
C LYS A 329 13.41 -18.02 -13.27
N ALA A 330 12.84 -17.32 -12.28
CA ALA A 330 13.21 -17.48 -10.89
C ALA A 330 12.52 -18.73 -10.29
N GLU A 331 13.24 -19.45 -9.45
CA GLU A 331 12.70 -20.55 -8.64
C GLU A 331 11.97 -19.96 -7.41
N VAL A 332 10.79 -19.36 -7.64
CA VAL A 332 9.98 -18.79 -6.57
C VAL A 332 9.28 -19.88 -5.79
N ASP A 333 9.66 -20.07 -4.53
CA ASP A 333 8.89 -20.92 -3.61
C ASP A 333 7.71 -20.11 -3.04
N VAL A 334 6.55 -20.26 -3.66
CA VAL A 334 5.31 -19.56 -3.29
C VAL A 334 4.95 -19.74 -1.82
N LYS A 335 5.30 -20.88 -1.20
CA LYS A 335 5.02 -21.14 0.23
C LYS A 335 5.81 -20.23 1.17
N LYS A 336 6.92 -19.67 0.72
CA LYS A 336 7.74 -18.73 1.49
C LYS A 336 7.24 -17.27 1.37
N THR A 337 6.36 -16.96 0.42
CA THR A 337 5.86 -15.60 0.19
C THR A 337 4.73 -15.19 1.14
N TYR A 338 4.20 -16.12 1.92
CA TYR A 338 3.15 -15.85 2.90
C TYR A 338 3.20 -16.79 4.11
N THR A 339 2.55 -16.39 5.19
CA THR A 339 2.28 -17.23 6.35
C THR A 339 0.90 -16.94 6.93
N ASN A 340 0.24 -17.94 7.49
CA ASN A 340 -1.02 -17.83 8.21
C ASN A 340 -0.85 -18.07 9.72
N GLU A 341 0.39 -18.19 10.22
CA GLU A 341 0.66 -18.55 11.62
C GLU A 341 0.19 -17.51 12.64
N TYR A 342 0.16 -16.24 12.24
CA TYR A 342 -0.27 -15.13 13.10
C TYR A 342 -1.81 -14.99 13.20
N LEU A 343 -2.56 -15.84 12.50
CA LEU A 343 -4.03 -15.90 12.52
C LEU A 343 -4.59 -17.06 13.36
N LYS A 344 -3.69 -17.83 13.97
CA LYS A 344 -4.04 -18.97 14.84
C LYS A 344 -4.28 -18.54 16.28
#